data_b8d12c8caafeeb43117ddb68985bfa38
#
_entry.id   b8d12c8caafeeb43117ddb68985bfa38
#
_cell.length_a   1.000
_cell.length_b   1.000
_cell.length_c   1.000
_cell.angle_alpha   90.00
_cell.angle_beta   90.00
_cell.angle_gamma   90.00
#
_symmetry.space_group_name_H-M   'P 1'
#
loop_
_entity.id
_entity.type
_entity.pdbx_description
1 polymer ?
#
loop_
_entity_poly.entity_id
_entity_poly.type
_entity_poly.pdbx_seq_one_letter_code
_entity_poly.pdbx_strand_id
1 'polypeptide(L)'
;MNYWLMKTEPSVYGIDHLAAEPNRTDHWDGVRNYQARNMMRDQMKLGDQVFLYHSNCKEPGIVGIMEVVREGYPDHTAWDPESRYHDPKSTPDNPRWFMVDVKLVRPTRRTIPLTELKRFPELEDMPLVRKGNRLSVMPVTAEQWDFILGIE
;
A
#
# COMPACT_ATOMS: atom_id res chain seq x y z
N MET A 1 14.50 -7.18 6.62
CA MET A 1 13.15 -7.14 6.04
C MET A 1 12.38 -5.96 6.62
N ASN A 2 11.75 -5.19 5.79
CA ASN A 2 10.90 -4.09 6.21
C ASN A 2 9.44 -4.46 6.05
N TYR A 3 8.58 -3.77 6.81
CA TYR A 3 7.12 -3.96 6.75
C TYR A 3 6.48 -2.64 6.39
N TRP A 4 5.40 -2.73 5.62
CA TRP A 4 4.71 -1.57 5.06
C TRP A 4 3.20 -1.76 5.16
N LEU A 5 2.48 -0.66 4.99
CA LEU A 5 1.03 -0.68 4.78
C LEU A 5 0.75 0.19 3.56
N MET A 6 -0.06 -0.33 2.64
CA MET A 6 -0.45 0.39 1.42
C MET A 6 -1.97 0.45 1.34
N LYS A 7 -2.49 1.66 1.13
CA LYS A 7 -3.93 1.91 1.06
C LYS A 7 -4.41 1.95 -0.38
N THR A 8 -5.59 1.38 -0.60
CA THR A 8 -6.30 1.49 -1.88
C THR A 8 -7.80 1.59 -1.63
N GLU A 9 -8.51 2.26 -2.53
CA GLU A 9 -9.96 2.32 -2.48
C GLU A 9 -10.52 1.09 -3.21
N PRO A 10 -11.30 0.23 -2.53
CA PRO A 10 -11.76 -1.03 -3.13
C PRO A 10 -12.68 -0.85 -4.33
N SER A 11 -13.35 0.30 -4.44
CA SER A 11 -14.17 0.61 -5.64
C SER A 11 -13.31 0.85 -6.88
N VAL A 12 -12.03 1.20 -6.72
CA VAL A 12 -11.08 1.42 -7.81
C VAL A 12 -10.22 0.18 -8.01
N TYR A 13 -9.58 -0.28 -6.93
CA TYR A 13 -8.74 -1.48 -6.98
C TYR A 13 -8.64 -2.10 -5.60
N GLY A 14 -9.33 -3.20 -5.37
CA GLY A 14 -9.37 -3.88 -4.08
C GLY A 14 -8.67 -5.23 -4.10
N ILE A 15 -8.75 -5.93 -2.96
CA ILE A 15 -8.11 -7.24 -2.80
C ILE A 15 -8.62 -8.25 -3.84
N ASP A 16 -9.90 -8.18 -4.21
CA ASP A 16 -10.48 -9.10 -5.18
C ASP A 16 -9.89 -8.89 -6.58
N HIS A 17 -9.60 -7.63 -6.93
CA HIS A 17 -8.95 -7.32 -8.19
C HIS A 17 -7.54 -7.93 -8.24
N LEU A 18 -6.77 -7.75 -7.15
CA LEU A 18 -5.42 -8.29 -7.08
C LEU A 18 -5.42 -9.82 -7.08
N ALA A 19 -6.37 -10.43 -6.36
CA ALA A 19 -6.50 -11.88 -6.31
C ALA A 19 -6.81 -12.49 -7.69
N ALA A 20 -7.49 -11.73 -8.56
CA ALA A 20 -7.86 -12.17 -9.90
C ALA A 20 -6.77 -11.97 -10.94
N GLU A 21 -5.72 -11.22 -10.61
CA GLU A 21 -4.60 -10.99 -11.54
C GLU A 21 -3.76 -12.25 -11.75
N PRO A 22 -3.11 -12.39 -12.91
CA PRO A 22 -2.18 -13.50 -13.13
C PRO A 22 -1.14 -13.57 -12.01
N ASN A 23 -0.98 -14.74 -11.43
CA ASN A 23 -0.06 -14.97 -10.30
C ASN A 23 -0.34 -14.04 -9.11
N ARG A 24 -1.56 -13.50 -9.01
CA ARG A 24 -2.00 -12.56 -7.97
C ARG A 24 -1.04 -11.39 -7.78
N THR A 25 -0.47 -10.91 -8.88
CA THR A 25 0.57 -9.88 -8.90
C THR A 25 0.16 -8.73 -9.79
N ASP A 26 0.41 -7.51 -9.34
CA ASP A 26 0.17 -6.31 -10.13
C ASP A 26 1.14 -5.21 -9.70
N HIS A 27 1.28 -4.22 -10.58
CA HIS A 27 2.00 -3.00 -10.23
C HIS A 27 1.12 -2.12 -9.34
N TRP A 28 1.75 -1.38 -8.43
CA TRP A 28 1.05 -0.46 -7.53
C TRP A 28 1.28 0.96 -7.99
N ASP A 29 0.45 1.41 -8.93
CA ASP A 29 0.55 2.72 -9.55
C ASP A 29 -0.25 3.80 -8.80
N GLY A 30 -0.17 5.02 -9.28
CA GLY A 30 -1.06 6.10 -8.86
C GLY A 30 -0.69 6.79 -7.55
N VAL A 31 0.44 6.47 -6.95
CA VAL A 31 0.89 7.16 -5.74
C VAL A 31 1.43 8.55 -6.12
N ARG A 32 0.77 9.60 -5.61
CA ARG A 32 1.05 10.99 -5.98
C ARG A 32 1.37 11.85 -4.77
N ASN A 33 2.12 11.29 -3.83
CA ASN A 33 2.68 11.98 -2.68
C ASN A 33 4.19 11.72 -2.68
N TYR A 34 4.99 12.77 -2.56
CA TYR A 34 6.44 12.64 -2.68
C TYR A 34 7.05 11.81 -1.55
N GLN A 35 6.51 11.90 -0.34
CA GLN A 35 7.02 11.12 0.78
C GLN A 35 6.77 9.61 0.55
N ALA A 36 5.56 9.26 0.12
CA ALA A 36 5.22 7.87 -0.22
C ALA A 36 6.04 7.38 -1.42
N ARG A 37 6.21 8.23 -2.44
CA ARG A 37 7.04 7.91 -3.60
C ARG A 37 8.47 7.58 -3.19
N ASN A 38 9.05 8.36 -2.28
CA ASN A 38 10.42 8.12 -1.83
C ASN A 38 10.56 6.78 -1.14
N MET A 39 9.56 6.37 -0.35
CA MET A 39 9.55 5.03 0.26
C MET A 39 9.54 3.93 -0.80
N MET A 40 8.70 4.06 -1.81
CA MET A 40 8.58 3.07 -2.89
C MET A 40 9.84 3.01 -3.74
N ARG A 41 10.40 4.16 -4.07
CA ARG A 41 11.58 4.25 -4.92
C ARG A 41 12.85 3.76 -4.23
N ASP A 42 13.02 4.13 -2.94
CA ASP A 42 14.33 4.02 -2.28
C ASP A 42 14.37 2.99 -1.15
N GLN A 43 13.24 2.65 -0.53
CA GLN A 43 13.25 1.89 0.72
C GLN A 43 12.59 0.53 0.64
N MET A 44 11.57 0.36 -0.20
CA MET A 44 10.92 -0.94 -0.38
C MET A 44 11.82 -1.89 -1.13
N LYS A 45 11.99 -3.11 -0.59
CA LYS A 45 12.89 -4.13 -1.14
C LYS A 45 12.15 -5.43 -1.41
N LEU A 46 12.69 -6.23 -2.32
CA LEU A 46 12.17 -7.56 -2.60
C LEU A 46 12.00 -8.36 -1.30
N GLY A 47 10.85 -8.99 -1.15
CA GLY A 47 10.52 -9.79 0.02
C GLY A 47 9.92 -9.02 1.18
N ASP A 48 9.90 -7.69 1.13
CA ASP A 48 9.22 -6.89 2.14
C ASP A 48 7.74 -7.25 2.18
N GLN A 49 7.17 -7.30 3.38
CA GLN A 49 5.76 -7.64 3.55
C GLN A 49 4.93 -6.39 3.76
N VAL A 50 3.70 -6.42 3.27
CA VAL A 50 2.84 -5.25 3.17
C VAL A 50 1.43 -5.61 3.61
N PHE A 51 0.88 -4.83 4.55
CA PHE A 51 -0.56 -4.90 4.80
C PHE A 51 -1.31 -4.18 3.68
N LEU A 52 -2.28 -4.88 3.09
CA LEU A 52 -3.22 -4.28 2.14
C LEU A 52 -4.39 -3.70 2.93
N TYR A 53 -4.60 -2.40 2.76
CA TYR A 53 -5.61 -1.65 3.50
C TYR A 53 -6.63 -1.05 2.53
N HIS A 54 -7.91 -1.27 2.82
CA HIS A 54 -9.01 -0.63 2.08
C HIS A 54 -9.38 0.68 2.76
N SER A 55 -9.32 1.77 2.00
CA SER A 55 -9.68 3.11 2.46
C SER A 55 -10.91 3.63 1.72
N ASN A 56 -11.51 4.70 2.24
CA ASN A 56 -12.64 5.39 1.62
C ASN A 56 -13.76 4.42 1.22
N CYS A 57 -14.20 3.60 2.16
CA CYS A 57 -15.21 2.58 1.96
C CYS A 57 -16.01 2.40 3.24
N LYS A 58 -17.02 1.51 3.20
CA LYS A 58 -17.93 1.30 4.33
C LYS A 58 -17.20 0.87 5.60
N GLU A 59 -16.22 -0.03 5.47
CA GLU A 59 -15.43 -0.52 6.61
C GLU A 59 -13.93 -0.41 6.28
N PRO A 60 -13.31 0.75 6.49
CA PRO A 60 -11.87 0.88 6.27
C PRO A 60 -11.09 -0.04 7.20
N GLY A 61 -10.11 -0.74 6.66
CA GLY A 61 -9.32 -1.65 7.47
C GLY A 61 -8.33 -2.47 6.66
N ILE A 62 -7.56 -3.28 7.37
CA ILE A 62 -6.60 -4.21 6.79
C ILE A 62 -7.36 -5.44 6.32
N VAL A 63 -7.14 -5.83 5.07
CA VAL A 63 -7.87 -6.95 4.43
C VAL A 63 -6.95 -8.06 3.93
N GLY A 64 -5.65 -7.83 3.85
CA GLY A 64 -4.74 -8.84 3.32
C GLY A 64 -3.29 -8.54 3.58
N ILE A 65 -2.46 -9.49 3.15
CA ILE A 65 -1.00 -9.40 3.21
C ILE A 65 -0.45 -9.57 1.80
N MET A 66 0.44 -8.68 1.42
CA MET A 66 1.14 -8.69 0.14
C MET A 66 2.64 -8.80 0.36
N GLU A 67 3.36 -9.11 -0.70
CA GLU A 67 4.82 -9.14 -0.72
C GLU A 67 5.32 -8.30 -1.89
N VAL A 68 6.39 -7.53 -1.67
CA VAL A 68 7.05 -6.80 -2.75
C VAL A 68 7.81 -7.78 -3.61
N VAL A 69 7.46 -7.86 -4.90
CA VAL A 69 8.08 -8.79 -5.86
C VAL A 69 8.85 -8.07 -6.96
N ARG A 70 8.79 -6.74 -7.01
CA ARG A 70 9.64 -5.90 -7.86
C ARG A 70 9.88 -4.57 -7.15
N GLU A 71 11.15 -4.18 -7.05
CA GLU A 71 11.54 -2.91 -6.43
C GLU A 71 11.19 -1.72 -7.31
N GLY A 72 11.30 -0.52 -6.74
CA GLY A 72 10.84 0.71 -7.36
C GLY A 72 11.31 0.93 -8.79
N TYR A 73 10.38 1.25 -9.67
CA TYR A 73 10.61 1.61 -11.06
C TYR A 73 9.60 2.68 -11.47
N PRO A 74 9.87 3.42 -12.57
CA PRO A 74 9.00 4.53 -12.95
C PRO A 74 7.55 4.11 -13.20
N ASP A 75 6.62 4.90 -12.67
CA ASP A 75 5.18 4.72 -12.87
C ASP A 75 4.80 5.27 -14.24
N HIS A 76 4.64 4.38 -15.21
CA HIS A 76 4.32 4.74 -16.59
C HIS A 76 2.90 5.26 -16.76
N THR A 77 1.99 5.03 -15.81
CA THR A 77 0.62 5.56 -15.91
C THR A 77 0.61 7.09 -15.85
N ALA A 78 1.65 7.70 -15.28
CA ALA A 78 1.80 9.15 -15.26
C ALA A 78 2.03 9.73 -16.67
N TRP A 79 2.49 8.93 -17.62
CA TRP A 79 2.79 9.36 -18.99
C TRP A 79 1.60 9.20 -19.95
N ASP A 80 0.55 8.50 -19.53
CA ASP A 80 -0.62 8.23 -20.34
C ASP A 80 -1.68 9.31 -20.12
N PRO A 81 -1.98 10.15 -21.14
CA PRO A 81 -2.99 11.20 -20.99
C PRO A 81 -4.39 10.68 -20.66
N GLU A 82 -4.67 9.40 -20.95
CA GLU A 82 -5.97 8.80 -20.64
C GLU A 82 -6.03 8.17 -19.25
N SER A 83 -4.89 8.06 -18.56
CA SER A 83 -4.85 7.54 -17.21
C SER A 83 -5.38 8.58 -16.23
N ARG A 84 -6.14 8.13 -15.22
CA ARG A 84 -6.55 8.99 -14.10
C ARG A 84 -5.36 9.51 -13.30
N TYR A 85 -4.20 8.91 -13.46
CA TYR A 85 -2.96 9.26 -12.74
C TYR A 85 -2.00 10.05 -13.60
N HIS A 86 -2.44 10.55 -14.76
CA HIS A 86 -1.60 11.30 -15.67
C HIS A 86 -1.01 12.54 -15.00
N ASP A 87 0.30 12.72 -15.15
CA ASP A 87 1.02 13.93 -14.72
C ASP A 87 1.91 14.40 -15.89
N PRO A 88 1.55 15.49 -16.57
CA PRO A 88 2.31 15.96 -17.73
C PRO A 88 3.74 16.39 -17.40
N LYS A 89 4.05 16.62 -16.13
CA LYS A 89 5.40 16.98 -15.69
C LYS A 89 6.30 15.77 -15.50
N SER A 90 5.75 14.57 -15.48
CA SER A 90 6.52 13.32 -15.40
C SER A 90 6.68 12.77 -16.81
N THR A 91 7.92 12.49 -17.21
CA THR A 91 8.24 12.00 -18.56
C THR A 91 9.14 10.78 -18.46
N PRO A 92 9.24 9.95 -19.52
CA PRO A 92 10.18 8.82 -19.52
C PRO A 92 11.62 9.23 -19.27
N ASP A 93 12.02 10.44 -19.71
CA ASP A 93 13.38 10.93 -19.51
C ASP A 93 13.60 11.54 -18.13
N ASN A 94 12.53 11.95 -17.45
CA ASN A 94 12.57 12.53 -16.12
C ASN A 94 11.36 12.08 -15.30
N PRO A 95 11.32 10.82 -14.87
CA PRO A 95 10.17 10.30 -14.14
C PRO A 95 10.10 10.91 -12.74
N ARG A 96 8.89 11.31 -12.33
CA ARG A 96 8.61 11.84 -11.00
C ARG A 96 8.04 10.78 -10.07
N TRP A 97 7.28 9.85 -10.62
CA TRP A 97 6.49 8.89 -9.86
C TRP A 97 7.01 7.49 -10.08
N PHE A 98 6.97 6.71 -9.03
CA PHE A 98 7.51 5.35 -9.01
C PHE A 98 6.48 4.40 -8.45
N MET A 99 6.61 3.14 -8.81
CA MET A 99 5.74 2.07 -8.33
C MET A 99 6.59 0.84 -8.02
N VAL A 100 5.99 -0.08 -7.28
CA VAL A 100 6.54 -1.42 -7.03
C VAL A 100 5.53 -2.43 -7.52
N ASP A 101 5.96 -3.67 -7.71
CA ASP A 101 5.02 -4.77 -7.92
C ASP A 101 4.80 -5.49 -6.61
N VAL A 102 3.55 -5.86 -6.36
CA VAL A 102 3.14 -6.60 -5.18
C VAL A 102 2.39 -7.85 -5.57
N LYS A 103 2.55 -8.90 -4.76
CA LYS A 103 1.83 -10.15 -4.90
C LYS A 103 0.99 -10.37 -3.67
N LEU A 104 -0.26 -10.74 -3.85
CA LEU A 104 -1.11 -11.13 -2.73
C LEU A 104 -0.62 -12.44 -2.14
N VAL A 105 -0.24 -12.41 -0.86
CA VAL A 105 0.16 -13.61 -0.12
C VAL A 105 -1.08 -14.35 0.36
N ARG A 106 -1.95 -13.63 1.10
CA ARG A 106 -3.23 -14.17 1.58
C ARG A 106 -4.13 -13.05 2.06
N PRO A 107 -5.45 -13.23 2.05
CA PRO A 107 -6.32 -12.33 2.82
C PRO A 107 -6.07 -12.54 4.32
N THR A 108 -6.32 -11.50 5.12
CA THR A 108 -6.38 -11.68 6.57
C THR A 108 -7.61 -12.52 6.92
N ARG A 109 -7.61 -13.14 8.11
CA ARG A 109 -8.71 -14.02 8.54
C ARG A 109 -10.05 -13.27 8.62
N ARG A 110 -9.97 -11.96 8.83
CA ARG A 110 -11.11 -11.05 8.83
C ARG A 110 -10.59 -9.67 8.42
N THR A 111 -11.48 -8.76 8.08
CA THR A 111 -11.12 -7.35 8.00
C THR A 111 -10.79 -6.85 9.40
N ILE A 112 -9.63 -6.21 9.55
CA ILE A 112 -9.27 -5.58 10.83
C ILE A 112 -9.57 -4.10 10.67
N PRO A 113 -10.71 -3.62 11.23
CA PRO A 113 -11.16 -2.25 10.96
C PRO A 113 -10.30 -1.19 11.65
N LEU A 114 -10.22 -0.03 11.04
CA LEU A 114 -9.49 1.11 11.60
C LEU A 114 -10.00 1.46 13.00
N THR A 115 -11.31 1.38 13.22
CA THR A 115 -11.90 1.65 14.52
C THR A 115 -11.37 0.75 15.61
N GLU A 116 -11.09 -0.51 15.29
CA GLU A 116 -10.47 -1.44 16.23
C GLU A 116 -8.98 -1.11 16.43
N LEU A 117 -8.25 -0.86 15.34
CA LEU A 117 -6.82 -0.55 15.41
C LEU A 117 -6.54 0.67 16.29
N LYS A 118 -7.43 1.66 16.29
CA LYS A 118 -7.31 2.87 17.11
C LYS A 118 -7.45 2.62 18.60
N ARG A 119 -7.96 1.46 19.01
CA ARG A 119 -8.19 1.15 20.43
C ARG A 119 -6.96 0.59 21.13
N PHE A 120 -5.94 0.20 20.40
CA PHE A 120 -4.77 -0.48 20.97
C PHE A 120 -3.65 0.50 21.26
N PRO A 121 -3.23 0.66 22.54
CA PRO A 121 -2.07 1.48 22.88
C PRO A 121 -0.79 1.01 22.17
N GLU A 122 -0.69 -0.28 21.88
CA GLU A 122 0.46 -0.86 21.19
C GLU A 122 0.64 -0.32 19.79
N LEU A 123 -0.42 0.27 19.19
CA LEU A 123 -0.40 0.83 17.85
C LEU A 123 -0.42 2.36 17.83
N GLU A 124 -0.33 3.02 18.99
CA GLU A 124 -0.50 4.48 19.06
C GLU A 124 0.50 5.27 18.23
N ASP A 125 1.70 4.73 18.02
CA ASP A 125 2.74 5.38 17.23
C ASP A 125 2.66 5.08 15.74
N MET A 126 1.74 4.21 15.34
CA MET A 126 1.56 3.85 13.94
C MET A 126 0.92 5.02 13.18
N PRO A 127 1.52 5.48 12.05
CA PRO A 127 0.97 6.63 11.33
C PRO A 127 -0.50 6.47 10.94
N LEU A 128 -0.92 5.24 10.63
CA LEU A 128 -2.30 4.94 10.22
C LEU A 128 -3.34 5.43 11.22
N VAL A 129 -3.07 5.28 12.53
CA VAL A 129 -4.06 5.61 13.57
C VAL A 129 -3.96 7.06 14.02
N ARG A 130 -2.96 7.81 13.58
CA ARG A 130 -2.77 9.20 13.96
C ARG A 130 -3.73 10.09 13.19
N LYS A 131 -4.31 11.05 13.92
CA LYS A 131 -5.21 12.03 13.33
C LYS A 131 -4.48 12.85 12.26
N GLY A 132 -5.14 13.03 11.11
CA GLY A 132 -4.61 13.86 10.03
C GLY A 132 -3.59 13.18 9.14
N ASN A 133 -3.30 11.90 9.35
CA ASN A 133 -2.41 11.16 8.46
C ASN A 133 -3.08 10.97 7.09
N ARG A 134 -2.37 11.38 6.03
CA ARG A 134 -2.86 11.27 4.65
C ARG A 134 -1.97 10.40 3.76
N LEU A 135 -0.97 9.74 4.35
CA LEU A 135 -0.10 8.86 3.59
C LEU A 135 -0.84 7.62 3.13
N SER A 136 -0.68 7.25 1.87
CA SER A 136 -1.22 6.01 1.32
C SER A 136 -0.22 4.86 1.39
N VAL A 137 1.02 5.17 1.71
CA VAL A 137 2.10 4.19 1.93
C VAL A 137 2.81 4.61 3.20
N MET A 138 3.03 3.69 4.12
CA MET A 138 3.69 3.99 5.39
C MET A 138 4.45 2.80 5.91
N PRO A 139 5.51 3.04 6.70
CA PRO A 139 6.24 1.96 7.35
C PRO A 139 5.43 1.39 8.52
N VAL A 140 5.68 0.12 8.80
CA VAL A 140 5.13 -0.60 9.94
C VAL A 140 6.31 -1.21 10.68
N THR A 141 6.38 -1.04 12.00
CA THR A 141 7.47 -1.66 12.76
C THR A 141 7.23 -3.16 12.88
N ALA A 142 8.29 -3.92 13.16
CA ALA A 142 8.17 -5.37 13.37
C ALA A 142 7.21 -5.69 14.51
N GLU A 143 7.26 -4.90 15.59
CA GLU A 143 6.37 -5.06 16.74
C GLU A 143 4.91 -4.83 16.37
N GLN A 144 4.64 -3.77 15.61
CA GLN A 144 3.29 -3.47 15.12
C GLN A 144 2.79 -4.56 14.18
N TRP A 145 3.64 -5.04 13.31
CA TRP A 145 3.34 -6.12 12.38
C TRP A 145 2.90 -7.38 13.12
N ASP A 146 3.73 -7.82 14.07
CA ASP A 146 3.46 -9.03 14.85
C ASP A 146 2.21 -8.87 15.70
N PHE A 147 2.00 -7.69 16.29
CA PHE A 147 0.79 -7.41 17.08
C PHE A 147 -0.46 -7.56 16.22
N ILE A 148 -0.47 -6.96 15.03
CA ILE A 148 -1.63 -7.01 14.14
C ILE A 148 -1.90 -8.45 13.69
N LEU A 149 -0.86 -9.22 13.36
CA LEU A 149 -1.05 -10.63 13.04
C LEU A 149 -1.67 -11.42 14.19
N GLY A 150 -1.40 -11.02 15.42
CA GLY A 150 -1.95 -11.68 16.60
C GLY A 150 -3.42 -11.41 16.86
N ILE A 151 -3.98 -10.35 16.30
CA ILE A 151 -5.38 -9.96 16.51
C ILE A 151 -6.29 -10.27 15.33
N GLU A 152 -5.78 -10.73 14.21
CA GLU A 152 -6.61 -11.03 13.05
C GLU A 152 -7.58 -12.20 13.24
#